data_573a3509892703244a829e78435ead67
#
_entry.id   573a3509892703244a829e78435ead67
#
_cell.length_a   1.000
_cell.length_b   1.000
_cell.length_c   1.000
_cell.angle_alpha   90.00
_cell.angle_beta   90.00
_cell.angle_gamma   90.00
#
_symmetry.space_group_name_H-M   'P 1'
#
loop_
_entity.id
_entity.type
_entity.pdbx_description
1 polymer ?
#
loop_
_entity_poly.entity_id
_entity_poly.type
_entity_poly.pdbx_seq_one_letter_code
_entity_poly.pdbx_strand_id
1 'polypeptide(L)'
;MKRLTATALFLLLAACKTVGVSTTEGGYAEVSPTIANEMVLDSRQVVILDVRSVNAYRGPAGHIAGALNAPFDTIERQLPELLPYQNQTVLVYGDSENDGAIAAKLLMLAGFRNVVHIAGGLQGWIERGYRTVNAQ
;
A
#
# COMPACT_ATOMS: atom_id res chain seq x y z
N MET A 1 55.11 -32.87 4.19
CA MET A 1 54.50 -31.68 3.58
C MET A 1 53.01 -31.94 3.39
N LYS A 2 52.18 -31.38 4.26
CA LYS A 2 50.73 -31.54 4.17
C LYS A 2 50.16 -30.37 3.37
N ARG A 3 49.55 -30.65 2.23
CA ARG A 3 48.83 -29.64 1.44
C ARG A 3 47.45 -29.45 2.05
N LEU A 4 47.19 -28.28 2.63
CA LEU A 4 45.84 -27.83 3.01
C LEU A 4 45.10 -27.41 1.74
N THR A 5 44.10 -28.18 1.36
CA THR A 5 43.09 -27.75 0.38
C THR A 5 42.02 -26.92 1.11
N ALA A 6 42.02 -25.61 0.88
CA ALA A 6 40.97 -24.75 1.33
C ALA A 6 39.74 -24.96 0.44
N THR A 7 38.73 -25.63 0.98
CA THR A 7 37.43 -25.76 0.34
C THR A 7 36.68 -24.44 0.57
N ALA A 8 36.62 -23.61 -0.45
CA ALA A 8 35.81 -22.41 -0.44
C ALA A 8 34.32 -22.80 -0.48
N LEU A 9 33.66 -22.70 0.65
CA LEU A 9 32.21 -22.84 0.76
C LEU A 9 31.56 -21.59 0.17
N PHE A 10 31.13 -21.66 -1.08
CA PHE A 10 30.32 -20.68 -1.72
C PHE A 10 28.90 -20.71 -1.06
N LEU A 11 28.66 -19.84 -0.09
CA LEU A 11 27.30 -19.56 0.34
C LEU A 11 26.59 -18.84 -0.82
N LEU A 12 25.77 -19.58 -1.56
CA LEU A 12 24.75 -19.01 -2.41
C LEU A 12 23.71 -18.31 -1.50
N LEU A 13 23.87 -17.02 -1.28
CA LEU A 13 22.81 -16.18 -0.83
C LEU A 13 21.76 -16.14 -1.95
N ALA A 14 20.76 -17.01 -1.83
CA ALA A 14 19.54 -16.90 -2.60
C ALA A 14 18.88 -15.57 -2.21
N ALA A 15 19.15 -14.52 -3.00
CA ALA A 15 18.39 -13.30 -2.95
C ALA A 15 16.96 -13.67 -3.39
N CYS A 16 16.08 -13.91 -2.44
CA CYS A 16 14.64 -13.86 -2.68
C CYS A 16 14.35 -12.44 -3.15
N LYS A 17 14.31 -12.26 -4.47
CA LYS A 17 13.69 -11.08 -5.07
C LYS A 17 12.21 -11.18 -4.69
N THR A 18 11.81 -10.44 -3.67
CA THR A 18 10.40 -10.12 -3.42
C THR A 18 9.94 -9.27 -4.60
N VAL A 19 9.40 -9.97 -5.59
CA VAL A 19 8.88 -9.36 -6.81
C VAL A 19 7.70 -8.48 -6.41
N GLY A 20 7.84 -7.18 -6.55
CA GLY A 20 6.72 -6.24 -6.52
C GLY A 20 6.49 -5.42 -5.24
N VAL A 21 7.33 -5.56 -4.21
CA VAL A 21 7.27 -4.71 -3.02
C VAL A 21 8.57 -3.93 -2.89
N SER A 22 8.51 -2.62 -2.87
CA SER A 22 9.65 -1.73 -2.59
C SER A 22 9.40 -0.94 -1.31
N THR A 23 10.45 -0.76 -0.51
CA THR A 23 10.40 0.14 0.64
C THR A 23 10.91 1.51 0.21
N THR A 24 10.14 2.54 0.49
CA THR A 24 10.45 3.92 0.14
C THR A 24 11.31 4.60 1.23
N GLU A 25 11.93 5.74 0.90
CA GLU A 25 12.61 6.58 1.89
C GLU A 25 11.65 7.11 2.97
N GLY A 26 10.35 7.17 2.68
CA GLY A 26 9.30 7.54 3.63
C GLY A 26 8.94 6.44 4.64
N GLY A 27 9.54 5.24 4.52
CA GLY A 27 9.34 4.11 5.41
C GLY A 27 8.09 3.26 5.11
N TYR A 28 7.24 3.68 4.19
CA TYR A 28 6.10 2.89 3.72
C TYR A 28 6.52 1.96 2.58
N ALA A 29 5.80 0.87 2.41
CA ALA A 29 5.98 -0.02 1.26
C ALA A 29 5.17 0.49 0.06
N GLU A 30 5.66 0.21 -1.14
CA GLU A 30 4.93 0.47 -2.38
C GLU A 30 4.72 -0.84 -3.15
N VAL A 31 3.51 -1.04 -3.66
CA VAL A 31 3.13 -2.23 -4.41
C VAL A 31 2.38 -1.87 -5.68
N SER A 32 2.47 -2.74 -6.68
CA SER A 32 1.62 -2.62 -7.87
C SER A 32 0.14 -2.88 -7.54
N PRO A 33 -0.80 -2.43 -8.38
CA PRO A 33 -2.21 -2.78 -8.22
C PRO A 33 -2.47 -4.29 -8.18
N THR A 34 -1.66 -5.08 -8.88
CA THR A 34 -1.77 -6.55 -8.88
C THR A 34 -1.48 -7.13 -7.49
N ILE A 35 -0.37 -6.72 -6.89
CA ILE A 35 -0.01 -7.17 -5.52
C ILE A 35 -1.03 -6.66 -4.50
N ALA A 36 -1.48 -5.40 -4.65
CA ALA A 36 -2.51 -4.85 -3.77
C ALA A 36 -3.82 -5.66 -3.85
N ASN A 37 -4.22 -6.06 -5.06
CA ASN A 37 -5.42 -6.90 -5.24
C ASN A 37 -5.26 -8.27 -4.58
N GLU A 38 -4.10 -8.90 -4.69
CA GLU A 38 -3.80 -10.15 -3.98
C GLU A 38 -3.89 -9.97 -2.46
N MET A 39 -3.33 -8.88 -1.93
CA MET A 39 -3.40 -8.57 -0.51
C MET A 39 -4.85 -8.40 -0.03
N VAL A 40 -5.70 -7.74 -0.81
CA VAL A 40 -7.12 -7.56 -0.50
C VAL A 40 -7.87 -8.88 -0.48
N LEU A 41 -7.55 -9.78 -1.42
CA LEU A 41 -8.20 -11.09 -1.52
C LEU A 41 -7.76 -12.06 -0.40
N ASP A 42 -6.49 -12.02 -0.02
CA ASP A 42 -5.91 -12.98 0.93
C ASP A 42 -6.07 -12.57 2.40
N SER A 43 -6.23 -11.28 2.69
CA SER A 43 -6.18 -10.79 4.06
C SER A 43 -7.47 -10.12 4.50
N ARG A 44 -8.09 -10.68 5.55
CA ARG A 44 -9.23 -10.05 6.26
C ARG A 44 -8.81 -8.90 7.17
N GLN A 45 -7.50 -8.65 7.34
CA GLN A 45 -6.94 -7.66 8.26
C GLN A 45 -6.29 -6.47 7.53
N VAL A 46 -6.59 -6.30 6.25
CA VAL A 46 -6.13 -5.17 5.47
C VAL A 46 -7.20 -4.08 5.50
N VAL A 47 -6.82 -2.88 5.91
CA VAL A 47 -7.64 -1.66 5.83
C VAL A 47 -7.28 -0.95 4.55
N ILE A 48 -8.27 -0.64 3.73
CA ILE A 48 -8.08 0.10 2.48
C ILE A 48 -8.50 1.55 2.73
N LEU A 49 -7.62 2.49 2.41
CA LEU A 49 -7.83 3.91 2.61
C LEU A 49 -7.79 4.67 1.29
N ASP A 50 -8.91 5.22 0.90
CA ASP A 50 -9.07 6.09 -0.25
C ASP A 50 -8.91 7.55 0.20
N VAL A 51 -7.83 8.20 -0.27
CA VAL A 51 -7.53 9.59 0.12
C VAL A 51 -8.00 10.63 -0.90
N ARG A 52 -8.82 10.20 -1.86
CA ARG A 52 -9.46 11.12 -2.79
C ARG A 52 -10.57 11.93 -2.11
N SER A 53 -11.00 13.00 -2.77
CA SER A 53 -12.15 13.77 -2.28
C SER A 53 -13.41 12.90 -2.14
N VAL A 54 -14.33 13.32 -1.29
CA VAL A 54 -15.64 12.65 -1.12
C VAL A 54 -16.39 12.54 -2.46
N ASN A 55 -16.30 13.58 -3.28
CA ASN A 55 -16.95 13.59 -4.60
C ASN A 55 -16.32 12.56 -5.55
N ALA A 56 -15.01 12.40 -5.54
CA ALA A 56 -14.32 11.38 -6.33
C ALA A 56 -14.64 9.96 -5.85
N TYR A 57 -14.63 9.75 -4.53
CA TYR A 57 -14.97 8.48 -3.89
C TYR A 57 -16.39 8.00 -4.25
N ARG A 58 -17.36 8.93 -4.27
CA ARG A 58 -18.77 8.67 -4.62
C ARG A 58 -19.08 8.80 -6.10
N GLY A 59 -18.11 9.25 -6.88
CA GLY A 59 -18.28 9.53 -8.30
C GLY A 59 -18.38 8.27 -9.18
N PRO A 60 -18.52 8.47 -10.49
CA PRO A 60 -18.77 7.37 -11.44
C PRO A 60 -17.63 6.35 -11.54
N ALA A 61 -16.38 6.73 -11.25
CA ALA A 61 -15.26 5.81 -11.18
C ALA A 61 -15.35 4.83 -9.99
N GLY A 62 -16.14 5.17 -8.98
CA GLY A 62 -16.26 4.37 -7.76
C GLY A 62 -14.99 4.37 -6.91
N HIS A 63 -14.84 3.34 -6.08
CA HIS A 63 -13.71 3.12 -5.20
C HIS A 63 -13.44 1.61 -5.03
N ILE A 64 -12.31 1.25 -4.49
CA ILE A 64 -12.01 -0.15 -4.17
C ILE A 64 -12.99 -0.64 -3.09
N ALA A 65 -13.57 -1.82 -3.28
CA ALA A 65 -14.56 -2.37 -2.36
C ALA A 65 -14.02 -2.44 -0.93
N GLY A 66 -14.79 -1.92 0.03
CA GLY A 66 -14.41 -1.86 1.44
C GLY A 66 -13.49 -0.71 1.84
N ALA A 67 -13.10 0.16 0.89
CA ALA A 67 -12.26 1.31 1.20
C ALA A 67 -13.00 2.33 2.10
N LEU A 68 -12.29 2.78 3.12
CA LEU A 68 -12.67 3.95 3.92
C LEU A 68 -12.21 5.21 3.17
N ASN A 69 -13.03 6.25 3.20
CA ASN A 69 -12.65 7.53 2.59
C ASN A 69 -12.10 8.49 3.65
N ALA A 70 -10.86 8.89 3.49
CA ALA A 70 -10.20 9.89 4.30
C ALA A 70 -9.50 10.89 3.39
N PRO A 71 -10.22 11.93 2.89
CA PRO A 71 -9.68 12.88 1.94
C PRO A 71 -8.36 13.49 2.40
N PHE A 72 -7.39 13.52 1.49
CA PHE A 72 -6.02 13.96 1.76
C PHE A 72 -5.93 15.34 2.40
N ASP A 73 -6.74 16.30 1.94
CA ASP A 73 -6.78 17.67 2.45
C ASP A 73 -7.29 17.80 3.90
N THR A 74 -7.94 16.77 4.42
CA THR A 74 -8.49 16.72 5.78
C THR A 74 -7.99 15.53 6.60
N ILE A 75 -7.07 14.72 6.08
CA ILE A 75 -6.62 13.46 6.69
C ILE A 75 -6.07 13.65 8.11
N GLU A 76 -5.37 14.74 8.37
CA GLU A 76 -4.83 15.03 9.70
C GLU A 76 -5.92 15.15 10.76
N ARG A 77 -7.07 15.71 10.41
CA ARG A 77 -8.24 15.82 11.33
C ARG A 77 -8.89 14.48 11.58
N GLN A 78 -8.72 13.53 10.67
CA GLN A 78 -9.30 12.18 10.75
C GLN A 78 -8.36 11.17 11.41
N LEU A 79 -7.10 11.54 11.68
CA LEU A 79 -6.14 10.65 12.34
C LEU A 79 -6.69 10.00 13.62
N PRO A 80 -7.39 10.70 14.52
CA PRO A 80 -7.96 10.07 15.71
C PRO A 80 -8.91 8.91 15.40
N GLU A 81 -9.69 9.02 14.34
CA GLU A 81 -10.62 7.98 13.88
C GLU A 81 -9.89 6.80 13.20
N LEU A 82 -8.71 7.06 12.64
CA LEU A 82 -7.89 6.06 11.98
C LEU A 82 -6.95 5.33 12.94
N LEU A 83 -6.66 5.87 14.12
CA LEU A 83 -5.76 5.26 15.11
C LEU A 83 -6.09 3.81 15.48
N PRO A 84 -7.35 3.35 15.55
CA PRO A 84 -7.65 1.95 15.80
C PRO A 84 -7.01 0.98 14.78
N TYR A 85 -6.66 1.46 13.61
CA TYR A 85 -6.04 0.67 12.53
C TYR A 85 -4.51 0.74 12.51
N GLN A 86 -3.87 1.48 13.42
CA GLN A 86 -2.42 1.76 13.35
C GLN A 86 -1.52 0.53 13.39
N ASN A 87 -2.00 -0.59 13.91
CA ASN A 87 -1.27 -1.86 13.96
C ASN A 87 -1.66 -2.84 12.84
N GLN A 88 -2.62 -2.47 12.00
CA GLN A 88 -3.04 -3.25 10.84
C GLN A 88 -2.26 -2.82 9.60
N THR A 89 -2.30 -3.63 8.56
CA THR A 89 -1.81 -3.22 7.26
C THR A 89 -2.81 -2.25 6.63
N VAL A 90 -2.38 -1.04 6.31
CA VAL A 90 -3.19 -0.01 5.67
C VAL A 90 -2.73 0.17 4.24
N LEU A 91 -3.60 -0.19 3.29
CA LEU A 91 -3.42 0.07 1.87
C LEU A 91 -3.97 1.46 1.54
N VAL A 92 -3.12 2.34 1.03
CA VAL A 92 -3.46 3.73 0.73
C VAL A 92 -3.41 3.98 -0.76
N TYR A 93 -4.40 4.66 -1.31
CA TYR A 93 -4.39 5.09 -2.70
C TYR A 93 -5.08 6.44 -2.90
N GLY A 94 -4.61 7.18 -3.89
CA GLY A 94 -5.26 8.39 -4.43
C GLY A 94 -5.80 8.16 -5.83
N ASP A 95 -5.98 9.22 -6.61
CA ASP A 95 -6.39 9.10 -8.02
C ASP A 95 -5.26 8.51 -8.88
N SER A 96 -4.05 9.02 -8.68
CA SER A 96 -2.83 8.58 -9.35
C SER A 96 -1.73 8.30 -8.32
N GLU A 97 -0.56 8.88 -8.49
CA GLU A 97 0.62 8.56 -7.66
C GLU A 97 0.74 9.44 -6.41
N ASN A 98 0.58 10.77 -6.56
CA ASN A 98 1.09 11.71 -5.56
C ASN A 98 0.35 11.71 -4.22
N ASP A 99 -0.98 11.86 -4.22
CA ASP A 99 -1.74 12.04 -2.98
C ASP A 99 -1.67 10.80 -2.08
N GLY A 100 -1.72 9.62 -2.69
CA GLY A 100 -1.58 8.36 -1.97
C GLY A 100 -0.20 8.19 -1.33
N ALA A 101 0.87 8.55 -2.04
CA ALA A 101 2.24 8.47 -1.54
C ALA A 101 2.49 9.46 -0.38
N ILE A 102 2.00 10.68 -0.51
CA ILE A 102 2.14 11.69 0.55
C ILE A 102 1.31 11.28 1.77
N ALA A 103 0.09 10.79 1.58
CA ALA A 103 -0.75 10.28 2.66
C ALA A 103 -0.10 9.09 3.38
N ALA A 104 0.51 8.16 2.64
CA ALA A 104 1.25 7.04 3.22
C ALA A 104 2.38 7.51 4.13
N LYS A 105 3.18 8.48 3.68
CA LYS A 105 4.24 9.08 4.50
C LYS A 105 3.69 9.76 5.76
N LEU A 106 2.57 10.47 5.63
CA LEU A 106 1.93 11.15 6.74
C LEU A 106 1.44 10.14 7.79
N LEU A 107 0.85 9.03 7.38
CA LEU A 107 0.43 7.96 8.27
C LEU A 107 1.62 7.31 8.99
N MET A 108 2.74 7.08 8.30
CA MET A 108 3.97 6.59 8.96
C MET A 108 4.46 7.55 10.03
N LEU A 109 4.47 8.86 9.76
CA LEU A 109 4.83 9.89 10.73
C LEU A 109 3.86 9.95 11.92
N ALA A 110 2.60 9.60 11.70
CA ALA A 110 1.57 9.52 12.74
C ALA A 110 1.61 8.23 13.58
N GLY A 111 2.57 7.32 13.32
CA GLY A 111 2.79 6.12 14.11
C GLY A 111 2.12 4.85 13.57
N PHE A 112 1.58 4.89 12.35
CA PHE A 112 1.12 3.68 11.66
C PHE A 112 2.31 2.80 11.30
N ARG A 113 2.22 1.50 11.55
CA ARG A 113 3.37 0.59 11.46
C ARG A 113 3.53 -0.09 10.11
N ASN A 114 2.41 -0.36 9.43
CA ASN A 114 2.39 -1.12 8.17
C ASN A 114 1.55 -0.35 7.15
N VAL A 115 2.16 0.62 6.49
CA VAL A 115 1.52 1.41 5.44
C VAL A 115 2.04 0.96 4.09
N VAL A 116 1.12 0.70 3.18
CA VAL A 116 1.40 0.23 1.82
C VAL A 116 0.69 1.17 0.84
N HIS A 117 1.44 1.81 -0.02
CA HIS A 117 0.92 2.64 -1.10
C HIS A 117 0.65 1.78 -2.34
N ILE A 118 -0.51 1.97 -2.96
CA ILE A 118 -0.84 1.35 -4.25
C ILE A 118 -0.35 2.26 -5.37
N ALA A 119 0.73 1.86 -6.05
CA ALA A 119 1.31 2.62 -7.15
C ALA A 119 0.29 2.85 -8.27
N GLY A 120 0.25 4.06 -8.82
CA GLY A 120 -0.70 4.45 -9.85
C GLY A 120 -2.13 4.72 -9.34
N GLY A 121 -2.40 4.53 -8.06
CA GLY A 121 -3.68 4.84 -7.43
C GLY A 121 -4.88 4.10 -8.04
N LEU A 122 -6.06 4.72 -7.99
CA LEU A 122 -7.28 4.13 -8.57
C LEU A 122 -7.18 3.98 -10.08
N GLN A 123 -6.50 4.90 -10.75
CA GLN A 123 -6.30 4.80 -12.20
C GLN A 123 -5.55 3.52 -12.55
N GLY A 124 -4.44 3.23 -11.90
CA GLY A 124 -3.68 2.00 -12.11
C GLY A 124 -4.47 0.73 -11.78
N TRP A 125 -5.33 0.78 -10.77
CA TRP A 125 -6.24 -0.30 -10.40
C TRP A 125 -7.23 -0.62 -11.54
N ILE A 126 -7.89 0.41 -12.08
CA ILE A 126 -8.86 0.29 -13.17
C ILE A 126 -8.19 -0.17 -14.46
N GLU A 127 -7.01 0.34 -14.80
CA GLU A 127 -6.24 -0.06 -15.98
C GLU A 127 -5.87 -1.55 -15.99
N ARG A 128 -5.73 -2.15 -14.81
CA ARG A 128 -5.53 -3.60 -14.65
C ARG A 128 -6.82 -4.42 -14.77
N GLY A 129 -7.97 -3.77 -14.94
CA GLY A 129 -9.26 -4.43 -15.07
C GLY A 129 -9.88 -4.83 -13.74
N TYR A 130 -9.36 -4.34 -12.61
CA TYR A 130 -9.93 -4.62 -11.30
C TYR A 130 -11.19 -3.78 -11.06
N ARG A 131 -12.16 -4.39 -10.39
CA ARG A 131 -13.47 -3.77 -10.17
C ARG A 131 -13.41 -2.69 -9.11
N THR A 132 -14.25 -1.68 -9.29
CA THR A 132 -14.62 -0.68 -8.30
C THR A 132 -16.10 -0.83 -7.94
N VAL A 133 -16.50 -0.28 -6.82
CA VAL A 133 -17.89 -0.20 -6.38
C VAL A 133 -18.27 1.27 -6.21
N ASN A 134 -19.55 1.58 -6.42
CA ASN A 134 -20.09 2.91 -6.16
C ASN A 134 -20.66 2.94 -4.74
N ALA A 135 -20.55 4.10 -4.07
CA ALA A 135 -21.27 4.33 -2.83
C ALA A 135 -22.79 4.35 -3.14
N GLN A 136 -23.53 3.47 -2.50
CA GLN A 136 -25.00 3.48 -2.52
C GLN A 136 -25.52 4.55 -1.58
#